data_cc5a88069b5323e06681a12ce0246468
#
_entry.id   cc5a88069b5323e06681a12ce0246468
#
_cell.length_a   1.000
_cell.length_b   1.000
_cell.length_c   1.000
_cell.angle_alpha   90.00
_cell.angle_beta   90.00
_cell.angle_gamma   90.00
#
_symmetry.space_group_name_H-M   'P 1'
#
loop_
_entity.id
_entity.type
_entity.pdbx_description
1 polymer ?
#
loop_
_entity_poly.entity_id
_entity_poly.type
_entity_poly.pdbx_seq_one_letter_code
_entity_poly.pdbx_strand_id
1 'polypeptide(L)'
;MNRKLAPEFKQAESLELIFPEKIILENGSELFWFKAVKDESVKLDIEWFAGSKYQDKKLTASFTNRLLLSGNSKKSAKEIATAIDFYGGFVQDELDKDHANITLYGLRENFNAIFSIFVDALRTI
;
A
#
# COMPACT_ATOMS: atom_id res chain seq x y z
N MET A 1 -8.18 35.89 10.84
CA MET A 1 -6.83 35.54 10.32
C MET A 1 -6.45 36.59 9.26
N ASN A 2 -5.38 37.35 9.48
CA ASN A 2 -4.95 38.40 8.53
C ASN A 2 -4.04 37.78 7.45
N ARG A 3 -4.57 37.57 6.26
CA ARG A 3 -3.85 36.94 5.14
C ARG A 3 -2.77 37.84 4.49
N LYS A 4 -2.63 39.10 4.93
CA LYS A 4 -1.61 40.03 4.45
C LYS A 4 -0.30 39.95 5.21
N LEU A 5 -0.27 39.25 6.36
CA LEU A 5 0.92 39.03 7.14
C LEU A 5 1.46 37.64 6.83
N ALA A 6 2.71 37.57 6.41
CA ALA A 6 3.40 36.27 6.28
C ALA A 6 3.47 35.60 7.67
N PRO A 7 3.32 34.29 7.76
CA PRO A 7 3.55 33.57 9.02
C PRO A 7 4.99 33.77 9.49
N GLU A 8 5.18 33.80 10.82
CA GLU A 8 6.52 33.87 11.39
C GLU A 8 7.34 32.65 10.97
N PHE A 9 8.56 32.91 10.51
CA PHE A 9 9.52 31.86 10.22
C PHE A 9 10.00 31.25 11.54
N LYS A 10 9.71 29.96 11.75
CA LYS A 10 10.23 29.19 12.87
C LYS A 10 11.27 28.22 12.35
N GLN A 11 12.49 28.35 12.81
CA GLN A 11 13.55 27.38 12.51
C GLN A 11 13.26 26.10 13.31
N ALA A 12 13.31 24.94 12.64
CA ALA A 12 13.18 23.66 13.35
C ALA A 12 14.42 23.46 14.23
N GLU A 13 14.22 23.27 15.53
CA GLU A 13 15.30 23.09 16.51
C GLU A 13 15.86 21.66 16.48
N SER A 14 15.02 20.68 16.16
CA SER A 14 15.44 19.29 16.03
C SER A 14 14.53 18.54 15.05
N LEU A 15 15.09 17.55 14.37
CA LEU A 15 14.36 16.60 13.55
C LEU A 15 14.57 15.20 14.15
N GLU A 16 13.51 14.61 14.70
CA GLU A 16 13.53 13.21 15.15
C GLU A 16 13.14 12.31 13.97
N LEU A 17 14.07 11.45 13.56
CA LEU A 17 13.81 10.45 12.54
C LEU A 17 13.32 9.16 13.20
N ILE A 18 12.18 8.66 12.76
CA ILE A 18 11.66 7.36 13.18
C ILE A 18 12.27 6.31 12.23
N PHE A 19 13.00 5.36 12.80
CA PHE A 19 13.57 4.25 12.03
C PHE A 19 12.65 3.03 12.11
N PRO A 20 12.42 2.32 11.00
CA PRO A 20 11.64 1.09 11.00
C PRO A 20 12.40 -0.05 11.70
N GLU A 21 11.65 -0.93 12.34
CA GLU A 21 12.15 -2.25 12.74
C GLU A 21 12.14 -3.18 11.53
N LYS A 22 13.23 -3.90 11.30
CA LYS A 22 13.33 -4.88 10.21
C LYS A 22 13.05 -6.27 10.74
N ILE A 23 12.11 -6.96 10.11
CA ILE A 23 11.73 -8.33 10.40
C ILE A 23 11.96 -9.17 9.13
N ILE A 24 12.58 -10.33 9.26
CA ILE A 24 12.72 -11.28 8.16
C ILE A 24 11.65 -12.36 8.35
N LEU A 25 10.78 -12.51 7.36
CA LEU A 25 9.72 -13.50 7.36
C LEU A 25 10.27 -14.89 7.01
N GLU A 26 9.52 -15.96 7.33
CA GLU A 26 9.94 -17.35 7.08
C GLU A 26 10.25 -17.64 5.60
N ASN A 27 9.61 -16.95 4.68
CA ASN A 27 9.86 -17.05 3.24
C ASN A 27 11.05 -16.23 2.74
N GLY A 28 11.79 -15.56 3.65
CA GLY A 28 12.92 -14.71 3.34
C GLY A 28 12.56 -13.26 2.95
N SER A 29 11.28 -12.91 2.87
CA SER A 29 10.87 -11.53 2.59
C SER A 29 11.21 -10.62 3.77
N GLU A 30 11.55 -9.38 3.46
CA GLU A 30 11.85 -8.35 4.45
C GLU A 30 10.62 -7.51 4.73
N LEU A 31 10.26 -7.38 6.00
CA LEU A 31 9.20 -6.49 6.48
C LEU A 31 9.84 -5.34 7.25
N PHE A 32 9.56 -4.12 6.83
CA PHE A 32 9.92 -2.90 7.55
C PHE A 32 8.69 -2.35 8.24
N TRP A 33 8.74 -2.34 9.55
CA TRP A 33 7.63 -1.93 10.39
C TRP A 33 7.98 -0.69 11.20
N PHE A 34 7.12 0.32 11.20
CA PHE A 34 7.23 1.44 12.13
C PHE A 34 5.85 1.94 12.55
N LYS A 35 5.79 2.42 13.78
CA LYS A 35 4.57 2.94 14.36
C LYS A 35 4.58 4.47 14.26
N ALA A 36 3.74 5.02 13.42
CA ALA A 36 3.43 6.44 13.41
C ALA A 36 2.56 6.77 14.64
N VAL A 37 2.99 7.74 15.45
CA VAL A 37 2.58 7.84 16.87
C VAL A 37 1.16 8.33 17.10
N LYS A 38 0.46 8.88 16.10
CA LYS A 38 -0.83 9.57 16.27
C LYS A 38 -1.90 9.23 15.25
N ASP A 39 -1.65 8.30 14.35
CA ASP A 39 -2.60 7.99 13.29
C ASP A 39 -3.32 6.67 13.58
N GLU A 40 -4.64 6.64 13.36
CA GLU A 40 -5.45 5.44 13.43
C GLU A 40 -5.46 4.69 12.09
N SER A 41 -4.83 5.24 11.06
CA SER A 41 -4.67 4.61 9.75
C SER A 41 -3.49 3.63 9.74
N VAL A 42 -3.65 2.58 8.94
CA VAL A 42 -2.59 1.62 8.62
C VAL A 42 -2.36 1.64 7.13
N LYS A 43 -1.09 1.71 6.74
CA LYS A 43 -0.64 1.58 5.37
C LYS A 43 0.23 0.32 5.26
N LEU A 44 -0.06 -0.54 4.31
CA LEU A 44 0.76 -1.69 3.95
C LEU A 44 1.19 -1.56 2.50
N ASP A 45 2.49 -1.44 2.27
CA ASP A 45 3.08 -1.49 0.94
C ASP A 45 3.65 -2.89 0.69
N ILE A 46 3.32 -3.49 -0.44
CA ILE A 46 3.94 -4.72 -0.92
C ILE A 46 4.63 -4.40 -2.24
N GLU A 47 5.92 -4.66 -2.30
CA GLU A 47 6.77 -4.30 -3.42
C GLU A 47 7.47 -5.54 -3.97
N TRP A 48 7.52 -5.63 -5.31
CA TRP A 48 8.23 -6.68 -6.04
C TRP A 48 9.20 -6.09 -7.03
N PHE A 49 10.34 -6.75 -7.24
CA PHE A 49 11.26 -6.45 -8.35
C PHE A 49 10.67 -6.93 -9.68
N ALA A 50 9.58 -6.30 -10.10
CA ALA A 50 8.79 -6.64 -11.28
C ALA A 50 8.39 -5.40 -12.10
N GLY A 51 9.23 -4.38 -12.06
CA GLY A 51 9.02 -3.14 -12.80
C GLY A 51 9.15 -3.29 -14.32
N SER A 52 8.92 -2.20 -15.03
CA SER A 52 8.87 -2.21 -16.49
C SER A 52 10.17 -2.63 -17.18
N LYS A 53 11.31 -2.60 -16.50
CA LYS A 53 12.60 -3.09 -17.07
C LYS A 53 12.69 -4.61 -17.19
N TYR A 54 11.85 -5.35 -16.44
CA TYR A 54 11.87 -6.82 -16.45
C TYR A 54 10.87 -7.44 -17.43
N GLN A 55 10.07 -6.61 -18.14
CA GLN A 55 9.06 -7.10 -19.06
C GLN A 55 9.64 -7.40 -20.46
N ASP A 56 9.25 -8.54 -21.06
CA ASP A 56 9.62 -8.87 -22.44
C ASP A 56 8.78 -8.12 -23.47
N LYS A 57 7.52 -7.83 -23.12
CA LYS A 57 6.56 -7.11 -23.98
C LYS A 57 6.11 -5.84 -23.28
N LYS A 58 5.97 -4.76 -24.05
CA LYS A 58 5.46 -3.49 -23.55
C LYS A 58 4.13 -3.68 -22.84
N LEU A 59 3.94 -2.99 -21.71
CA LEU A 59 2.73 -2.95 -20.89
C LEU A 59 2.43 -4.24 -20.10
N THR A 60 3.18 -5.33 -20.25
CA THR A 60 2.94 -6.57 -19.48
C THR A 60 3.00 -6.31 -17.98
N ALA A 61 4.05 -5.67 -17.50
CA ALA A 61 4.19 -5.36 -16.07
C ALA A 61 3.03 -4.50 -15.54
N SER A 62 2.63 -3.47 -16.30
CA SER A 62 1.54 -2.58 -15.92
C SER A 62 0.20 -3.31 -15.85
N PHE A 63 -0.13 -4.11 -16.87
CA PHE A 63 -1.37 -4.88 -16.85
C PHE A 63 -1.37 -5.96 -15.77
N THR A 64 -0.25 -6.66 -15.60
CA THR A 64 -0.13 -7.66 -14.53
C THR A 64 -0.41 -7.04 -13.17
N ASN A 65 0.24 -5.91 -12.85
CA ASN A 65 0.05 -5.24 -11.55
C ASN A 65 -1.39 -4.78 -11.34
N ARG A 66 -2.00 -4.12 -12.34
CA ARG A 66 -3.40 -3.66 -12.28
C ARG A 66 -4.42 -4.79 -12.18
N LEU A 67 -4.15 -5.93 -12.79
CA LEU A 67 -5.08 -7.05 -12.82
C LEU A 67 -5.02 -7.92 -11.56
N LEU A 68 -4.04 -7.75 -10.67
CA LEU A 68 -3.92 -8.53 -9.45
C LEU A 68 -5.17 -8.52 -8.56
N LEU A 69 -5.94 -7.42 -8.59
CA LEU A 69 -7.18 -7.28 -7.82
C LEU A 69 -8.43 -7.16 -8.71
N SER A 70 -8.31 -7.49 -9.98
CA SER A 70 -9.42 -7.36 -10.95
C SER A 70 -10.39 -8.54 -10.93
N GLY A 71 -10.38 -9.32 -9.87
CA GLY A 71 -11.24 -10.48 -9.67
C GLY A 71 -10.45 -11.78 -9.65
N ASN A 72 -11.10 -12.81 -9.17
CA ASN A 72 -10.54 -14.16 -9.08
C ASN A 72 -11.64 -15.22 -9.35
N SER A 73 -11.31 -16.50 -9.19
CA SER A 73 -12.28 -17.59 -9.44
C SER A 73 -13.51 -17.57 -8.53
N LYS A 74 -13.51 -16.79 -7.43
CA LYS A 74 -14.59 -16.74 -6.44
C LYS A 74 -15.32 -15.42 -6.39
N LYS A 75 -14.64 -14.32 -6.70
CA LYS A 75 -15.17 -12.95 -6.57
C LYS A 75 -14.80 -12.10 -7.78
N SER A 76 -15.74 -11.32 -8.27
CA SER A 76 -15.49 -10.28 -9.26
C SER A 76 -14.71 -9.10 -8.68
N ALA A 77 -14.09 -8.30 -9.55
CA ALA A 77 -13.42 -7.06 -9.16
C ALA A 77 -14.34 -6.14 -8.32
N LYS A 78 -15.62 -6.04 -8.72
CA LYS A 78 -16.60 -5.22 -8.02
C LYS A 78 -16.86 -5.73 -6.61
N GLU A 79 -16.99 -7.04 -6.41
CA GLU A 79 -17.22 -7.62 -5.08
C GLU A 79 -16.02 -7.41 -4.17
N ILE A 80 -14.79 -7.55 -4.70
CA ILE A 80 -13.57 -7.29 -3.93
C ILE A 80 -13.51 -5.81 -3.54
N ALA A 81 -13.66 -4.89 -4.50
CA ALA A 81 -13.63 -3.47 -4.23
C ALA A 81 -14.71 -3.05 -3.22
N THR A 82 -15.97 -3.47 -3.43
CA THR A 82 -17.07 -3.15 -2.51
C THR A 82 -16.82 -3.69 -1.09
N ALA A 83 -16.22 -4.88 -0.97
CA ALA A 83 -15.91 -5.45 0.34
C ALA A 83 -14.79 -4.68 1.08
N ILE A 84 -13.77 -4.18 0.36
CA ILE A 84 -12.72 -3.33 0.93
C ILE A 84 -13.28 -1.97 1.31
N ASP A 85 -14.07 -1.33 0.42
CA ASP A 85 -14.70 -0.03 0.64
C ASP A 85 -15.65 -0.06 1.84
N PHE A 86 -16.39 -1.17 2.04
CA PHE A 86 -17.31 -1.33 3.18
C PHE A 86 -16.61 -1.15 4.53
N TYR A 87 -15.37 -1.56 4.65
CA TYR A 87 -14.55 -1.38 5.85
C TYR A 87 -13.72 -0.09 5.85
N GLY A 88 -13.94 0.81 4.87
CA GLY A 88 -13.22 2.07 4.75
C GLY A 88 -11.77 1.92 4.31
N GLY A 89 -11.45 0.83 3.62
CA GLY A 89 -10.14 0.61 3.01
C GLY A 89 -10.11 1.02 1.56
N PHE A 90 -8.91 1.17 1.01
CA PHE A 90 -8.71 1.28 -0.44
C PHE A 90 -7.35 0.71 -0.85
N VAL A 91 -7.22 0.38 -2.12
CA VAL A 91 -5.99 -0.17 -2.69
C VAL A 91 -5.52 0.70 -3.84
N GLN A 92 -4.22 0.88 -3.91
CA GLN A 92 -3.55 1.63 -4.98
C GLN A 92 -2.47 0.74 -5.59
N ASP A 93 -2.39 0.70 -6.92
CA ASP A 93 -1.31 0.05 -7.64
C ASP A 93 -0.38 1.10 -8.26
N GLU A 94 0.92 0.86 -8.17
CA GLU A 94 1.94 1.69 -8.78
C GLU A 94 2.98 0.81 -9.49
N LEU A 95 3.55 1.34 -10.58
CA LEU A 95 4.60 0.68 -11.33
C LEU A 95 5.65 1.70 -11.74
N ASP A 96 6.90 1.39 -11.45
CA ASP A 96 8.04 2.13 -11.99
C ASP A 96 8.94 1.24 -12.90
N LYS A 97 10.20 1.62 -13.08
CA LYS A 97 11.15 0.84 -13.87
C LYS A 97 11.59 -0.43 -13.17
N ASP A 98 11.79 -0.36 -11.88
CA ASP A 98 12.39 -1.41 -11.07
C ASP A 98 11.34 -2.23 -10.32
N HIS A 99 10.26 -1.60 -9.88
CA HIS A 99 9.31 -2.19 -8.94
C HIS A 99 7.88 -2.14 -9.45
N ALA A 100 7.11 -3.14 -9.06
CA ALA A 100 5.66 -3.13 -9.02
C ALA A 100 5.25 -3.08 -7.55
N ASN A 101 4.27 -2.25 -7.23
CA ASN A 101 3.83 -2.00 -5.87
C ASN A 101 2.30 -2.09 -5.77
N ILE A 102 1.82 -2.62 -4.66
CA ILE A 102 0.41 -2.49 -4.24
C ILE A 102 0.40 -1.97 -2.82
N THR A 103 -0.32 -0.88 -2.61
CA THR A 103 -0.54 -0.27 -1.31
C THR A 103 -1.97 -0.51 -0.85
N LEU A 104 -2.12 -1.05 0.36
CA LEU A 104 -3.39 -1.19 1.05
C LEU A 104 -3.48 -0.17 2.18
N TYR A 105 -4.57 0.58 2.21
CA TYR A 105 -4.89 1.54 3.27
C TYR A 105 -6.14 1.10 4.03
N GLY A 106 -6.17 1.35 5.33
CA GLY A 106 -7.35 1.13 6.14
C GLY A 106 -7.21 1.68 7.55
N LEU A 107 -8.33 1.79 8.26
CA LEU A 107 -8.33 2.11 9.68
C LEU A 107 -7.86 0.90 10.50
N ARG A 108 -7.14 1.15 11.58
CA ARG A 108 -6.58 0.10 12.46
C ARG A 108 -7.65 -0.88 12.93
N GLU A 109 -8.82 -0.39 13.32
CA GLU A 109 -9.91 -1.21 13.82
C GLU A 109 -10.44 -2.22 12.79
N ASN A 110 -10.41 -1.87 11.50
CA ASN A 110 -10.94 -2.67 10.39
C ASN A 110 -9.85 -3.38 9.59
N PHE A 111 -8.57 -3.09 9.88
CA PHE A 111 -7.46 -3.52 9.03
C PHE A 111 -7.36 -5.04 8.86
N ASN A 112 -7.64 -5.81 9.90
CA ASN A 112 -7.62 -7.27 9.80
C ASN A 112 -8.66 -7.82 8.82
N ALA A 113 -9.87 -7.23 8.78
CA ALA A 113 -10.91 -7.61 7.83
C ALA A 113 -10.51 -7.24 6.39
N ILE A 114 -10.02 -6.00 6.19
CA ILE A 114 -9.54 -5.51 4.90
C ILE A 114 -8.38 -6.37 4.39
N PHE A 115 -7.40 -6.65 5.24
CA PHE A 115 -6.23 -7.47 4.92
C PHE A 115 -6.62 -8.90 4.53
N SER A 116 -7.58 -9.52 5.23
CA SER A 116 -8.08 -10.85 4.88
C SER A 116 -8.70 -10.88 3.48
N ILE A 117 -9.54 -9.88 3.15
CA ILE A 117 -10.16 -9.75 1.82
C ILE A 117 -9.09 -9.56 0.74
N PHE A 118 -8.10 -8.72 1.01
CA PHE A 118 -7.00 -8.42 0.12
C PHE A 118 -6.13 -9.67 -0.17
N VAL A 119 -5.75 -10.41 0.87
CA VAL A 119 -4.97 -11.65 0.74
C VAL A 119 -5.74 -12.72 -0.01
N ASP A 120 -7.05 -12.88 0.26
CA ASP A 120 -7.90 -13.83 -0.48
C ASP A 120 -7.99 -13.46 -1.98
N ALA A 121 -8.03 -12.17 -2.29
CA ALA A 121 -8.05 -11.71 -3.68
C ALA A 121 -6.76 -12.07 -4.41
N LEU A 122 -5.59 -11.91 -3.77
CA LEU A 122 -4.30 -12.23 -4.37
C LEU A 122 -4.03 -13.74 -4.49
N ARG A 123 -4.52 -14.56 -3.55
CA ARG A 123 -4.23 -16.00 -3.51
C ARG A 123 -5.01 -16.84 -4.52
N THR A 124 -6.09 -16.29 -5.08
CA THR A 124 -7.04 -17.08 -5.89
C THR A 124 -7.00 -16.70 -7.36
N ILE A 125 -5.90 -16.06 -7.79
CA ILE A 125 -5.65 -15.70 -9.20
C ILE A 125 -5.48 -16.96 -10.04
#